data_cd725ee66da459441fad95b9bcdc0518
#
_entry.id   cd725ee66da459441fad95b9bcdc0518
#
_cell.length_a   1.000
_cell.length_b   1.000
_cell.length_c   1.000
_cell.angle_alpha   90.00
_cell.angle_beta   90.00
_cell.angle_gamma   90.00
#
_symmetry.space_group_name_H-M   'P 1'
#
loop_
_entity.id
_entity.type
_entity.pdbx_description
1 polymer ?
#
loop_
_entity_poly.entity_id
_entity_poly.type
_entity_poly.pdbx_seq_one_letter_code
_entity_poly.pdbx_strand_id
1 'polypeptide(L)'
;MDFSPCTGLAPGFDDGGVPVYKLKLEGDAVFVGVEEEESHQTSITDLMAETMVNWGVNRVFGMVGHSNLGLADALRRQEEKGNLKFIGIRHEGAASFAASAYGKLTGKPAACFAIAGPGATNLYTGLWDAKVDRAPIIALTGQVATQVVGTGNFQEVDLVKAFDSVAHFNHRVEEKSRHSELMTLAIKHAILNREVSHLTFPDEIQTIKANPRASANGPEGRITPLQIAPPQESFDTALDKLNKSEKPVIVVGHGARFHMEAIIELAERLNAPVLTTFKGKGQISDFTP
;
A
#
# COMPACT_ATOMS: atom_id res chain seq x y z
N MET A 1 -20.69 -26.21 -22.67
CA MET A 1 -19.57 -26.50 -23.59
C MET A 1 -19.13 -27.93 -23.28
N ASP A 2 -19.05 -28.76 -24.28
CA ASP A 2 -18.58 -30.14 -24.10
C ASP A 2 -17.07 -30.17 -24.43
N PHE A 3 -16.26 -30.49 -23.46
CA PHE A 3 -14.82 -30.67 -23.65
C PHE A 3 -14.49 -32.13 -23.89
N SER A 4 -13.51 -32.39 -24.74
CA SER A 4 -13.01 -33.76 -24.91
C SER A 4 -12.32 -34.23 -23.64
N PRO A 5 -12.72 -35.36 -23.04
CA PRO A 5 -12.09 -35.84 -21.82
C PRO A 5 -10.63 -36.31 -22.02
N CYS A 6 -10.21 -36.53 -23.29
CA CYS A 6 -8.83 -36.95 -23.60
C CYS A 6 -7.91 -35.83 -23.96
N THR A 7 -8.39 -34.71 -24.49
CA THR A 7 -7.57 -33.60 -24.96
C THR A 7 -7.83 -32.28 -24.21
N GLY A 8 -8.93 -32.21 -23.45
CA GLY A 8 -9.34 -30.99 -22.78
C GLY A 8 -9.82 -29.86 -23.70
N LEU A 9 -9.90 -30.11 -25.02
CA LEU A 9 -10.27 -29.10 -26.00
C LEU A 9 -11.77 -29.06 -26.23
N ALA A 10 -12.34 -27.88 -26.39
CA ALA A 10 -13.71 -27.69 -26.87
C ALA A 10 -13.72 -27.53 -28.39
N PRO A 11 -14.71 -28.10 -29.11
CA PRO A 11 -14.82 -27.93 -30.56
C PRO A 11 -14.90 -26.43 -30.93
N GLY A 12 -14.00 -25.98 -31.81
CA GLY A 12 -13.97 -24.58 -32.30
C GLY A 12 -13.20 -23.57 -31.45
N PHE A 13 -12.45 -24.00 -30.44
CA PHE A 13 -11.53 -23.16 -29.67
C PHE A 13 -10.12 -23.71 -29.76
N ASP A 14 -9.24 -22.96 -30.35
CA ASP A 14 -7.83 -23.37 -30.57
C ASP A 14 -6.93 -23.16 -29.31
N ASP A 15 -7.34 -22.29 -28.33
CA ASP A 15 -6.46 -21.85 -27.23
C ASP A 15 -7.06 -22.03 -25.81
N GLY A 16 -8.11 -22.79 -25.62
CA GLY A 16 -8.79 -22.88 -24.33
C GLY A 16 -9.18 -24.30 -23.91
N GLY A 17 -8.20 -25.17 -23.70
CA GLY A 17 -8.44 -26.49 -23.11
C GLY A 17 -8.58 -26.44 -21.59
N VAL A 18 -9.35 -27.37 -21.01
CA VAL A 18 -9.27 -27.67 -19.58
C VAL A 18 -8.09 -28.59 -19.30
N PRO A 19 -7.41 -28.49 -18.15
CA PRO A 19 -6.30 -29.38 -17.80
C PRO A 19 -6.75 -30.85 -17.85
N VAL A 20 -5.98 -31.68 -18.53
CA VAL A 20 -6.17 -33.15 -18.59
C VAL A 20 -5.02 -33.78 -17.79
N TYR A 21 -5.39 -34.51 -16.75
CA TYR A 21 -4.42 -35.18 -15.89
C TYR A 21 -4.29 -36.64 -16.22
N LYS A 22 -3.04 -37.16 -16.17
CA LYS A 22 -2.80 -38.60 -16.29
C LYS A 22 -3.30 -39.31 -15.03
N LEU A 23 -4.09 -40.33 -15.20
CA LEU A 23 -4.57 -41.17 -14.12
C LEU A 23 -3.81 -42.49 -14.07
N LYS A 24 -3.41 -42.90 -12.87
CA LYS A 24 -2.87 -44.24 -12.62
C LYS A 24 -3.76 -44.93 -11.57
N LEU A 25 -4.18 -46.14 -11.88
CA LEU A 25 -4.95 -47.00 -10.97
C LEU A 25 -4.01 -48.03 -10.34
N GLU A 26 -3.99 -48.09 -9.03
CA GLU A 26 -3.26 -49.12 -8.26
C GLU A 26 -4.24 -49.70 -7.21
N GLY A 27 -4.79 -50.92 -7.50
CA GLY A 27 -5.85 -51.49 -6.69
C GLY A 27 -7.10 -50.61 -6.73
N ASP A 28 -7.61 -50.22 -5.56
CA ASP A 28 -8.79 -49.34 -5.42
C ASP A 28 -8.39 -47.83 -5.33
N ALA A 29 -7.09 -47.50 -5.43
CA ALA A 29 -6.62 -46.14 -5.36
C ALA A 29 -6.45 -45.53 -6.77
N VAL A 30 -6.90 -44.28 -6.92
CA VAL A 30 -6.75 -43.48 -8.14
C VAL A 30 -5.69 -42.40 -7.84
N PHE A 31 -4.57 -42.44 -8.57
CA PHE A 31 -3.56 -41.41 -8.53
C PHE A 31 -3.78 -40.46 -9.69
N VAL A 32 -3.80 -39.17 -9.40
CA VAL A 32 -3.85 -38.09 -10.39
C VAL A 32 -2.44 -37.57 -10.58
N GLY A 33 -1.91 -37.69 -11.80
CA GLY A 33 -0.61 -37.09 -12.13
C GLY A 33 -0.76 -35.57 -12.18
N VAL A 34 -0.42 -34.88 -11.12
CA VAL A 34 -0.26 -33.42 -11.11
C VAL A 34 1.16 -33.16 -11.58
N GLU A 35 1.33 -32.35 -12.62
CA GLU A 35 2.67 -31.86 -12.97
C GLU A 35 3.22 -31.13 -11.74
N GLU A 36 4.47 -31.42 -11.38
CA GLU A 36 5.15 -30.62 -10.33
C GLU A 36 5.02 -29.15 -10.72
N GLU A 37 4.55 -28.31 -9.80
CA GLU A 37 4.50 -26.87 -10.03
C GLU A 37 5.85 -26.43 -10.56
N GLU A 38 5.87 -25.89 -11.78
CA GLU A 38 7.09 -25.25 -12.31
C GLU A 38 7.59 -24.30 -11.22
N SER A 39 8.87 -24.38 -10.87
CA SER A 39 9.47 -23.55 -9.84
C SER A 39 9.09 -22.10 -10.11
N HIS A 40 8.32 -21.50 -9.20
CA HIS A 40 7.76 -20.16 -9.38
C HIS A 40 8.85 -19.17 -9.80
N GLN A 41 8.75 -18.65 -11.00
CA GLN A 41 9.69 -17.64 -11.49
C GLN A 41 9.26 -16.27 -10.95
N THR A 42 10.17 -15.60 -10.25
CA THR A 42 9.93 -14.26 -9.69
C THR A 42 9.39 -13.30 -10.75
N SER A 43 8.20 -12.80 -10.56
CA SER A 43 7.57 -11.80 -11.42
C SER A 43 7.96 -10.36 -11.03
N ILE A 44 7.60 -9.42 -11.90
CA ILE A 44 7.73 -7.98 -11.60
C ILE A 44 7.00 -7.62 -10.30
N THR A 45 5.77 -8.14 -10.13
CA THR A 45 4.96 -7.86 -8.94
C THR A 45 5.51 -8.50 -7.68
N ASP A 46 6.17 -9.66 -7.76
CA ASP A 46 6.89 -10.24 -6.64
C ASP A 46 7.99 -9.32 -6.14
N LEU A 47 8.80 -8.80 -7.05
CA LEU A 47 9.90 -7.90 -6.74
C LEU A 47 9.39 -6.59 -6.11
N MET A 48 8.26 -6.07 -6.59
CA MET A 48 7.63 -4.87 -6.05
C MET A 48 6.99 -5.12 -4.70
N ALA A 49 6.32 -6.26 -4.50
CA ALA A 49 5.73 -6.64 -3.21
C ALA A 49 6.81 -6.86 -2.14
N GLU A 50 7.91 -7.50 -2.47
CA GLU A 50 9.05 -7.67 -1.57
C GLU A 50 9.68 -6.32 -1.22
N THR A 51 9.87 -5.43 -2.20
CA THR A 51 10.34 -4.06 -1.96
C THR A 51 9.41 -3.34 -0.99
N MET A 52 8.09 -3.44 -1.19
CA MET A 52 7.08 -2.83 -0.32
C MET A 52 7.22 -3.31 1.13
N VAL A 53 7.37 -4.61 1.33
CA VAL A 53 7.57 -5.22 2.65
C VAL A 53 8.88 -4.74 3.30
N ASN A 54 9.98 -4.72 2.55
CA ASN A 54 11.29 -4.26 3.04
C ASN A 54 11.23 -2.79 3.54
N TRP A 55 10.34 -1.98 2.96
CA TRP A 55 10.08 -0.60 3.40
C TRP A 55 9.06 -0.50 4.54
N GLY A 56 8.63 -1.60 5.12
CA GLY A 56 7.74 -1.67 6.28
C GLY A 56 6.26 -1.50 5.97
N VAL A 57 5.84 -1.59 4.70
CA VAL A 57 4.42 -1.64 4.32
C VAL A 57 3.92 -3.07 4.51
N ASN A 58 3.41 -3.37 5.69
CA ASN A 58 3.01 -4.72 6.10
C ASN A 58 1.50 -4.88 6.34
N ARG A 59 0.69 -3.91 5.91
CA ARG A 59 -0.76 -3.97 5.93
C ARG A 59 -1.29 -3.55 4.57
N VAL A 60 -2.08 -4.42 3.96
CA VAL A 60 -2.75 -4.19 2.68
C VAL A 60 -4.24 -4.40 2.88
N PHE A 61 -5.04 -3.40 2.60
CA PHE A 61 -6.50 -3.45 2.67
C PHE A 61 -7.05 -3.43 1.25
N GLY A 62 -7.87 -4.39 0.86
CA GLY A 62 -8.33 -4.37 -0.52
C GLY A 62 -9.24 -5.49 -0.94
N MET A 63 -9.49 -5.50 -2.23
CA MET A 63 -10.32 -6.49 -2.89
C MET A 63 -9.63 -7.01 -4.15
N VAL A 64 -9.61 -8.33 -4.29
CA VAL A 64 -9.06 -9.02 -5.45
C VAL A 64 -10.13 -9.11 -6.55
N GLY A 65 -9.71 -8.98 -7.79
CA GLY A 65 -10.52 -9.23 -8.97
C GLY A 65 -9.65 -9.39 -10.21
N HIS A 66 -10.25 -9.53 -11.38
CA HIS A 66 -9.57 -9.95 -12.60
C HIS A 66 -8.29 -9.13 -12.92
N SER A 67 -8.38 -7.81 -12.89
CA SER A 67 -7.30 -6.91 -13.34
C SER A 67 -6.15 -6.72 -12.34
N ASN A 68 -6.13 -7.44 -11.22
CA ASN A 68 -5.07 -7.33 -10.22
C ASN A 68 -4.59 -8.68 -9.67
N LEU A 69 -4.87 -9.78 -10.39
CA LEU A 69 -4.56 -11.15 -9.93
C LEU A 69 -3.06 -11.38 -9.74
N GLY A 70 -2.23 -10.92 -10.65
CA GLY A 70 -0.78 -11.11 -10.55
C GLY A 70 -0.19 -10.39 -9.33
N LEU A 71 -0.64 -9.17 -9.04
CA LEU A 71 -0.23 -8.44 -7.85
C LEU A 71 -0.83 -9.06 -6.58
N ALA A 72 -2.09 -9.52 -6.62
CA ALA A 72 -2.72 -10.21 -5.50
C ALA A 72 -1.95 -11.48 -5.11
N ASP A 73 -1.51 -12.25 -6.09
CA ASP A 73 -0.73 -13.47 -5.87
C ASP A 73 0.67 -13.16 -5.30
N ALA A 74 1.33 -12.10 -5.75
CA ALA A 74 2.57 -11.63 -5.14
C ALA A 74 2.38 -11.20 -3.67
N LEU A 75 1.28 -10.53 -3.34
CA LEU A 75 0.92 -10.18 -1.96
C LEU A 75 0.62 -11.42 -1.11
N ARG A 76 -0.11 -12.42 -1.66
CA ARG A 76 -0.38 -13.70 -1.01
C ARG A 76 0.93 -14.41 -0.62
N ARG A 77 1.90 -14.48 -1.53
CA ARG A 77 3.21 -15.08 -1.24
C ARG A 77 3.96 -14.36 -0.11
N GLN A 78 3.85 -13.04 0.00
CA GLN A 78 4.42 -12.31 1.12
C GLN A 78 3.66 -12.56 2.43
N GLU A 79 2.35 -12.74 2.37
CA GLU A 79 1.53 -13.09 3.53
C GLU A 79 1.87 -14.50 4.05
N GLU A 80 2.03 -15.49 3.18
CA GLU A 80 2.43 -16.85 3.53
C GLU A 80 3.82 -16.90 4.20
N LYS A 81 4.73 -15.99 3.82
CA LYS A 81 6.02 -15.79 4.49
C LYS A 81 5.89 -15.05 5.84
N GLY A 82 4.70 -14.60 6.21
CA GLY A 82 4.46 -13.83 7.44
C GLY A 82 4.92 -12.37 7.38
N ASN A 83 5.30 -11.87 6.21
CA ASN A 83 5.87 -10.53 6.03
C ASN A 83 4.83 -9.43 6.00
N LEU A 84 3.61 -9.70 5.56
CA LEU A 84 2.50 -8.77 5.54
C LEU A 84 1.18 -9.44 5.94
N LYS A 85 0.15 -8.64 6.13
CA LYS A 85 -1.22 -9.11 6.28
C LYS A 85 -2.12 -8.43 5.26
N PHE A 86 -2.80 -9.24 4.44
CA PHE A 86 -3.85 -8.80 3.55
C PHE A 86 -5.21 -8.83 4.28
N ILE A 87 -5.92 -7.74 4.28
CA ILE A 87 -7.24 -7.60 4.89
C ILE A 87 -8.26 -7.39 3.77
N GLY A 88 -8.97 -8.46 3.45
CA GLY A 88 -10.05 -8.42 2.46
C GLY A 88 -11.21 -7.54 2.92
N ILE A 89 -11.70 -6.70 2.02
CA ILE A 89 -12.84 -5.80 2.26
C ILE A 89 -13.93 -6.04 1.22
N ARG A 90 -15.11 -5.49 1.43
CA ARG A 90 -16.26 -5.66 0.52
C ARG A 90 -16.58 -4.43 -0.33
N HIS A 91 -15.92 -3.31 -0.05
CA HIS A 91 -16.04 -2.07 -0.81
C HIS A 91 -14.72 -1.31 -0.74
N GLU A 92 -14.16 -0.92 -1.86
CA GLU A 92 -12.82 -0.36 -1.97
C GLU A 92 -12.63 0.95 -1.17
N GLY A 93 -13.69 1.74 -1.04
CA GLY A 93 -13.68 2.93 -0.16
C GLY A 93 -13.32 2.56 1.28
N ALA A 94 -13.79 1.41 1.79
CA ALA A 94 -13.41 0.94 3.11
C ALA A 94 -11.91 0.60 3.20
N ALA A 95 -11.30 0.12 2.11
CA ALA A 95 -9.86 -0.15 2.07
C ALA A 95 -9.04 1.13 2.25
N SER A 96 -9.35 2.18 1.49
CA SER A 96 -8.64 3.45 1.57
C SER A 96 -8.84 4.14 2.93
N PHE A 97 -10.05 4.12 3.51
CA PHE A 97 -10.29 4.62 4.86
C PHE A 97 -9.56 3.80 5.94
N ALA A 98 -9.52 2.47 5.82
CA ALA A 98 -8.77 1.62 6.75
C ALA A 98 -7.26 1.90 6.68
N ALA A 99 -6.70 2.04 5.48
CA ALA A 99 -5.31 2.42 5.29
C ALA A 99 -5.02 3.83 5.85
N SER A 100 -5.95 4.79 5.64
CA SER A 100 -5.86 6.13 6.21
C SER A 100 -5.85 6.10 7.74
N ALA A 101 -6.78 5.37 8.34
CA ALA A 101 -6.84 5.21 9.80
C ALA A 101 -5.56 4.57 10.36
N TYR A 102 -5.05 3.53 9.69
CA TYR A 102 -3.79 2.90 10.09
C TYR A 102 -2.62 3.90 10.07
N GLY A 103 -2.48 4.67 8.98
CA GLY A 103 -1.44 5.69 8.86
C GLY A 103 -1.57 6.82 9.90
N LYS A 104 -2.79 7.25 10.20
CA LYS A 104 -3.08 8.26 11.23
C LYS A 104 -2.71 7.78 12.63
N LEU A 105 -3.06 6.55 12.97
CA LEU A 105 -2.86 6.00 14.31
C LEU A 105 -1.42 5.55 14.56
N THR A 106 -0.76 4.98 13.57
CA THR A 106 0.56 4.38 13.75
C THR A 106 1.71 5.24 13.22
N GLY A 107 1.43 6.19 12.34
CA GLY A 107 2.44 6.92 11.58
C GLY A 107 3.16 6.09 10.50
N LYS A 108 2.82 4.81 10.38
CA LYS A 108 3.44 3.88 9.43
C LYS A 108 2.65 3.84 8.11
N PRO A 109 3.31 3.58 6.97
CA PRO A 109 2.62 3.43 5.70
C PRO A 109 1.77 2.15 5.66
N ALA A 110 0.63 2.21 4.98
CA ALA A 110 -0.19 1.08 4.61
C ALA A 110 -0.53 1.13 3.12
N ALA A 111 -0.90 0.00 2.54
CA ALA A 111 -1.41 -0.02 1.17
C ALA A 111 -2.92 -0.24 1.14
N CYS A 112 -3.59 0.39 0.16
CA CYS A 112 -4.92 0.01 -0.27
C CYS A 112 -4.86 -0.53 -1.70
N PHE A 113 -5.74 -1.48 -2.01
CA PHE A 113 -5.63 -2.33 -3.19
C PHE A 113 -7.00 -2.52 -3.84
N ALA A 114 -7.08 -2.27 -5.15
CA ALA A 114 -8.32 -2.38 -5.92
C ALA A 114 -8.10 -2.83 -7.36
N ILE A 115 -9.17 -3.26 -8.01
CA ILE A 115 -9.19 -3.57 -9.44
C ILE A 115 -9.19 -2.29 -10.29
N ALA A 116 -9.16 -2.44 -11.61
CA ALA A 116 -9.26 -1.37 -12.58
C ALA A 116 -10.63 -0.64 -12.53
N GLY A 117 -10.68 0.52 -13.16
CA GLY A 117 -11.92 1.26 -13.40
C GLY A 117 -12.64 1.69 -12.14
N PRO A 118 -13.94 1.37 -12.00
CA PRO A 118 -14.75 1.83 -10.87
C PRO A 118 -14.25 1.31 -9.52
N GLY A 119 -13.63 0.12 -9.45
CA GLY A 119 -13.01 -0.38 -8.23
C GLY A 119 -11.88 0.54 -7.76
N ALA A 120 -11.01 0.96 -8.67
CA ALA A 120 -9.97 1.93 -8.36
C ALA A 120 -10.54 3.28 -7.92
N THR A 121 -11.51 3.82 -8.65
CA THR A 121 -12.09 5.13 -8.33
C THR A 121 -12.86 5.14 -7.00
N ASN A 122 -13.38 4.01 -6.54
CA ASN A 122 -13.98 3.88 -5.21
C ASN A 122 -12.97 4.13 -4.06
N LEU A 123 -11.68 4.00 -4.28
CA LEU A 123 -10.66 4.35 -3.27
C LEU A 123 -10.59 5.86 -3.00
N TYR A 124 -11.04 6.69 -3.94
CA TYR A 124 -10.75 8.11 -4.01
C TYR A 124 -11.12 8.90 -2.75
N THR A 125 -12.31 8.67 -2.21
CA THR A 125 -12.78 9.41 -1.01
C THR A 125 -11.89 9.17 0.21
N GLY A 126 -11.51 7.92 0.47
CA GLY A 126 -10.60 7.61 1.59
C GLY A 126 -9.16 8.06 1.35
N LEU A 127 -8.73 8.16 0.07
CA LEU A 127 -7.44 8.75 -0.27
C LEU A 127 -7.43 10.26 -0.05
N TRP A 128 -8.55 10.96 -0.29
CA TRP A 128 -8.69 12.37 0.09
C TRP A 128 -8.62 12.58 1.60
N ASP A 129 -9.27 11.72 2.37
CA ASP A 129 -9.16 11.73 3.83
C ASP A 129 -7.70 11.56 4.28
N ALA A 130 -6.98 10.63 3.67
CA ALA A 130 -5.55 10.42 3.94
C ALA A 130 -4.69 11.64 3.57
N LYS A 131 -4.93 12.23 2.40
CA LYS A 131 -4.21 13.42 1.93
C LYS A 131 -4.37 14.59 2.88
N VAL A 132 -5.60 14.91 3.26
CA VAL A 132 -5.89 16.04 4.17
C VAL A 132 -5.29 15.81 5.56
N ASP A 133 -5.29 14.58 6.04
CA ASP A 133 -4.78 14.22 7.35
C ASP A 133 -3.31 13.78 7.35
N ARG A 134 -2.64 13.88 6.19
CA ARG A 134 -1.23 13.51 6.03
C ARG A 134 -0.91 12.10 6.50
N ALA A 135 -1.76 11.14 6.15
CA ALA A 135 -1.52 9.73 6.37
C ALA A 135 -0.70 9.15 5.20
N PRO A 136 0.43 8.48 5.45
CA PRO A 136 1.21 7.86 4.37
C PRO A 136 0.48 6.65 3.82
N ILE A 137 0.09 6.69 2.54
CA ILE A 137 -0.63 5.60 1.87
C ILE A 137 -0.02 5.31 0.51
N ILE A 138 0.01 4.03 0.17
CA ILE A 138 0.30 3.55 -1.18
C ILE A 138 -0.99 2.93 -1.75
N ALA A 139 -1.58 3.55 -2.76
CA ALA A 139 -2.69 3.00 -3.50
C ALA A 139 -2.15 2.15 -4.65
N LEU A 140 -2.56 0.89 -4.71
CA LEU A 140 -2.18 -0.08 -5.72
C LEU A 140 -3.44 -0.48 -6.49
N THR A 141 -3.50 -0.16 -7.77
CA THR A 141 -4.68 -0.46 -8.59
C THR A 141 -4.32 -1.33 -9.79
N GLY A 142 -5.17 -2.28 -10.11
CA GLY A 142 -5.12 -2.93 -11.42
C GLY A 142 -5.46 -1.94 -12.54
N GLN A 143 -5.12 -2.29 -13.75
CA GLN A 143 -5.54 -1.60 -14.97
C GLN A 143 -5.83 -2.64 -16.06
N VAL A 144 -6.67 -2.29 -17.01
CA VAL A 144 -6.85 -3.09 -18.21
C VAL A 144 -5.54 -3.27 -18.96
N ALA A 145 -5.41 -4.35 -19.70
CA ALA A 145 -4.22 -4.62 -20.50
C ALA A 145 -3.92 -3.46 -21.47
N THR A 146 -2.65 -3.12 -21.64
CA THR A 146 -2.24 -1.97 -22.48
C THR A 146 -2.68 -2.08 -23.93
N GLN A 147 -2.87 -3.29 -24.43
CA GLN A 147 -3.33 -3.59 -25.79
C GLN A 147 -4.75 -3.08 -26.07
N VAL A 148 -5.58 -2.94 -25.05
CA VAL A 148 -6.99 -2.52 -25.19
C VAL A 148 -7.25 -1.10 -24.70
N VAL A 149 -6.22 -0.39 -24.23
CA VAL A 149 -6.35 1.01 -23.82
C VAL A 149 -6.73 1.89 -25.01
N GLY A 150 -7.76 2.72 -24.85
CA GLY A 150 -8.29 3.62 -25.87
C GLY A 150 -9.39 2.97 -26.73
N THR A 151 -9.73 1.72 -26.50
CA THR A 151 -10.81 1.03 -27.24
C THR A 151 -12.18 1.11 -26.57
N GLY A 152 -12.26 1.71 -25.35
CA GLY A 152 -13.48 1.70 -24.54
C GLY A 152 -13.75 0.35 -23.89
N ASN A 153 -12.71 -0.41 -23.58
CA ASN A 153 -12.82 -1.71 -22.96
C ASN A 153 -13.48 -1.66 -21.58
N PHE A 154 -14.08 -2.77 -21.18
CA PHE A 154 -14.73 -2.90 -19.87
C PHE A 154 -13.78 -2.52 -18.73
N GLN A 155 -14.22 -1.63 -17.84
CA GLN A 155 -13.43 -1.07 -16.72
C GLN A 155 -12.24 -0.18 -17.13
N GLU A 156 -12.13 0.22 -18.38
CA GLU A 156 -11.10 1.17 -18.78
C GLU A 156 -11.37 2.55 -18.18
N VAL A 157 -10.45 3.04 -17.39
CA VAL A 157 -10.37 4.41 -16.86
C VAL A 157 -8.92 4.87 -16.90
N ASP A 158 -8.66 6.09 -17.33
CA ASP A 158 -7.33 6.69 -17.19
C ASP A 158 -7.05 6.98 -15.70
N LEU A 159 -6.54 5.97 -15.01
CA LEU A 159 -6.32 6.03 -13.56
C LEU A 159 -5.21 7.00 -13.17
N VAL A 160 -4.20 7.19 -14.01
CA VAL A 160 -3.17 8.19 -13.74
C VAL A 160 -3.79 9.59 -13.73
N LYS A 161 -4.60 9.91 -14.72
CA LYS A 161 -5.31 11.20 -14.76
C LYS A 161 -6.35 11.33 -13.65
N ALA A 162 -7.09 10.25 -13.36
CA ALA A 162 -8.10 10.26 -12.31
C ALA A 162 -7.52 10.52 -10.92
N PHE A 163 -6.33 10.01 -10.62
CA PHE A 163 -5.68 10.13 -9.31
C PHE A 163 -4.74 11.34 -9.18
N ASP A 164 -4.52 12.11 -10.24
CA ASP A 164 -3.57 13.22 -10.26
C ASP A 164 -3.83 14.26 -9.16
N SER A 165 -5.10 14.55 -8.85
CA SER A 165 -5.45 15.52 -7.81
C SER A 165 -5.29 15.01 -6.39
N VAL A 166 -5.28 13.69 -6.15
CA VAL A 166 -5.20 13.09 -4.82
C VAL A 166 -3.83 12.51 -4.49
N ALA A 167 -3.13 11.94 -5.46
CA ALA A 167 -1.84 11.31 -5.27
C ALA A 167 -0.69 12.28 -5.63
N HIS A 168 0.25 12.44 -4.72
CA HIS A 168 1.46 13.25 -4.94
C HIS A 168 2.45 12.55 -5.88
N PHE A 169 2.58 11.24 -5.75
CA PHE A 169 3.33 10.38 -6.66
C PHE A 169 2.34 9.45 -7.36
N ASN A 170 2.25 9.52 -8.69
CA ASN A 170 1.18 8.87 -9.45
C ASN A 170 1.71 8.38 -10.80
N HIS A 171 1.88 7.06 -10.93
CA HIS A 171 2.50 6.47 -12.12
C HIS A 171 1.88 5.15 -12.52
N ARG A 172 1.95 4.85 -13.84
CA ARG A 172 1.70 3.52 -14.38
C ARG A 172 2.99 2.70 -14.37
N VAL A 173 2.87 1.45 -13.96
CA VAL A 173 3.95 0.47 -14.07
C VAL A 173 4.06 0.03 -15.53
N GLU A 174 5.23 0.14 -16.09
CA GLU A 174 5.53 -0.26 -17.48
C GLU A 174 6.45 -1.48 -17.49
N GLU A 175 6.41 -2.27 -18.54
CA GLU A 175 7.28 -3.45 -18.72
C GLU A 175 8.76 -3.16 -18.47
N LYS A 176 9.24 -2.00 -18.96
CA LYS A 176 10.66 -1.58 -18.86
C LYS A 176 10.94 -0.67 -17.67
N SER A 177 10.02 -0.51 -16.73
CA SER A 177 10.26 0.27 -15.52
C SER A 177 11.39 -0.36 -14.69
N ARG A 178 12.06 0.47 -13.90
CA ARG A 178 12.91 -0.02 -12.79
C ARG A 178 12.01 -0.35 -11.60
N HIS A 179 11.43 -1.54 -11.57
CA HIS A 179 10.29 -1.89 -10.73
C HIS A 179 10.54 -1.68 -9.24
N SER A 180 11.68 -2.16 -8.70
CA SER A 180 12.05 -1.94 -7.29
C SER A 180 12.26 -0.46 -6.98
N GLU A 181 12.84 0.30 -7.93
CA GLU A 181 13.06 1.74 -7.75
C GLU A 181 11.75 2.51 -7.80
N LEU A 182 10.84 2.17 -8.72
CA LEU A 182 9.52 2.80 -8.83
C LEU A 182 8.70 2.60 -7.54
N MET A 183 8.69 1.38 -7.01
CA MET A 183 8.04 1.09 -5.72
C MET A 183 8.73 1.85 -4.57
N THR A 184 10.05 1.87 -4.55
CA THR A 184 10.84 2.65 -3.58
C THR A 184 10.47 4.12 -3.60
N LEU A 185 10.37 4.74 -4.78
CA LEU A 185 9.98 6.16 -4.91
C LEU A 185 8.55 6.39 -4.43
N ALA A 186 7.61 5.53 -4.79
CA ALA A 186 6.24 5.62 -4.31
C ALA A 186 6.17 5.62 -2.76
N ILE A 187 6.88 4.70 -2.12
CA ILE A 187 6.90 4.59 -0.66
C ILE A 187 7.63 5.77 -0.02
N LYS A 188 8.78 6.20 -0.59
CA LYS A 188 9.51 7.39 -0.10
C LYS A 188 8.63 8.63 -0.14
N HIS A 189 7.92 8.89 -1.23
CA HIS A 189 6.99 10.01 -1.33
C HIS A 189 5.90 9.93 -0.28
N ALA A 190 5.31 8.74 -0.09
CA ALA A 190 4.28 8.56 0.94
C ALA A 190 4.82 8.85 2.34
N ILE A 191 6.01 8.36 2.70
CA ILE A 191 6.59 8.51 4.04
C ILE A 191 7.09 9.94 4.29
N LEU A 192 7.91 10.48 3.37
CA LEU A 192 8.58 11.77 3.57
C LEU A 192 7.61 12.95 3.49
N ASN A 193 6.73 12.93 2.52
CA ASN A 193 5.75 14.01 2.32
C ASN A 193 4.50 13.79 3.17
N ARG A 194 4.32 12.57 3.73
CA ARG A 194 3.13 12.16 4.46
C ARG A 194 1.88 12.37 3.59
N GLU A 195 1.90 11.73 2.42
CA GLU A 195 0.90 11.90 1.38
C GLU A 195 0.53 10.57 0.73
N VAL A 196 -0.37 10.62 -0.24
CA VAL A 196 -0.81 9.49 -1.04
C VAL A 196 0.15 9.29 -2.21
N SER A 197 0.60 8.06 -2.40
CA SER A 197 1.24 7.59 -3.64
C SER A 197 0.33 6.59 -4.33
N HIS A 198 0.30 6.59 -5.66
CA HIS A 198 -0.48 5.67 -6.47
C HIS A 198 0.36 5.02 -7.56
N LEU A 199 0.22 3.72 -7.68
CA LEU A 199 0.74 2.92 -8.79
C LEU A 199 -0.38 2.11 -9.42
N THR A 200 -0.52 2.21 -10.73
CA THR A 200 -1.47 1.39 -11.49
C THR A 200 -0.74 0.35 -12.32
N PHE A 201 -1.23 -0.89 -12.29
CA PHE A 201 -0.60 -2.08 -12.84
C PHE A 201 -1.44 -2.63 -13.97
N PRO A 202 -1.05 -2.45 -15.24
CA PRO A 202 -1.68 -3.16 -16.35
C PRO A 202 -1.66 -4.67 -16.14
N ASP A 203 -2.73 -5.35 -16.52
CA ASP A 203 -2.96 -6.76 -16.22
C ASP A 203 -1.81 -7.65 -16.71
N GLU A 204 -1.44 -7.52 -17.98
CA GLU A 204 -0.38 -8.32 -18.60
C GLU A 204 1.02 -8.06 -18.02
N ILE A 205 1.25 -6.88 -17.44
CA ILE A 205 2.55 -6.52 -16.86
C ILE A 205 2.81 -7.27 -15.55
N GLN A 206 1.76 -7.60 -14.81
CA GLN A 206 1.88 -8.13 -13.45
C GLN A 206 2.59 -9.48 -13.37
N THR A 207 2.47 -10.29 -14.41
CA THR A 207 3.04 -11.65 -14.47
C THR A 207 4.35 -11.73 -15.25
N ILE A 208 4.82 -10.63 -15.84
CA ILE A 208 6.10 -10.60 -16.55
C ILE A 208 7.23 -10.99 -15.59
N LYS A 209 8.13 -11.84 -16.09
CA LYS A 209 9.31 -12.26 -15.34
C LYS A 209 10.20 -11.08 -14.99
N ALA A 210 10.57 -10.95 -13.72
CA ALA A 210 11.53 -9.94 -13.29
C ALA A 210 12.91 -10.16 -13.90
N ASN A 211 13.67 -9.08 -14.08
CA ASN A 211 15.06 -9.19 -14.48
C ASN A 211 15.83 -10.00 -13.41
N PRO A 212 16.53 -11.09 -13.78
CA PRO A 212 17.26 -11.93 -12.81
C PRO A 212 18.35 -11.19 -12.01
N ARG A 213 18.78 -10.02 -12.48
CA ARG A 213 19.75 -9.17 -11.79
C ARG A 213 19.10 -8.11 -10.90
N ALA A 214 17.78 -7.96 -10.95
CA ALA A 214 17.07 -7.04 -10.10
C ALA A 214 16.85 -7.66 -8.72
N SER A 215 16.96 -6.85 -7.69
CA SER A 215 16.65 -7.22 -6.31
C SER A 215 15.64 -6.26 -5.71
N ALA A 216 14.92 -6.73 -4.71
CA ALA A 216 14.06 -5.86 -3.90
C ALA A 216 14.90 -4.84 -3.14
N ASN A 217 14.43 -3.61 -3.10
CA ASN A 217 15.09 -2.52 -2.39
C ASN A 217 14.58 -2.40 -0.95
N GLY A 218 15.42 -1.88 -0.06
CA GLY A 218 15.07 -1.49 1.30
C GLY A 218 15.36 -0.01 1.57
N PRO A 219 15.08 0.49 2.78
CA PRO A 219 15.31 1.88 3.17
C PRO A 219 16.79 2.22 3.39
N GLU A 220 17.66 1.23 3.59
CA GLU A 220 19.08 1.41 3.93
C GLU A 220 19.80 2.23 2.85
N GLY A 221 20.43 3.33 3.28
CA GLY A 221 21.13 4.26 2.40
C GLY A 221 20.23 5.09 1.47
N ARG A 222 18.89 4.94 1.58
CA ARG A 222 17.93 5.65 0.72
C ARG A 222 17.06 6.66 1.44
N ILE A 223 17.03 6.61 2.76
CA ILE A 223 16.32 7.57 3.62
C ILE A 223 17.21 7.91 4.82
N THR A 224 17.28 9.19 5.15
CA THR A 224 17.94 9.65 6.35
C THR A 224 16.99 9.57 7.55
N PRO A 225 17.52 9.51 8.80
CA PRO A 225 16.68 9.66 9.99
C PRO A 225 15.83 10.93 9.89
N LEU A 226 14.53 10.81 10.18
CA LEU A 226 13.59 11.95 10.10
C LEU A 226 13.59 12.80 11.39
N GLN A 227 14.51 12.56 12.31
CA GLN A 227 14.67 13.36 13.52
C GLN A 227 15.42 14.63 13.16
N ILE A 228 14.76 15.76 13.34
CA ILE A 228 15.32 17.09 13.09
C ILE A 228 15.37 17.81 14.42
N ALA A 229 16.59 18.19 14.86
CA ALA A 229 16.78 19.08 15.99
C ALA A 229 16.81 20.54 15.51
N PRO A 230 16.26 21.49 16.27
CA PRO A 230 16.40 22.90 15.95
C PRO A 230 17.85 23.34 16.14
N PRO A 231 18.30 24.42 15.47
CA PRO A 231 19.57 25.07 15.80
C PRO A 231 19.61 25.49 17.28
N GLN A 232 20.77 25.39 17.90
CA GLN A 232 20.93 25.68 19.33
C GLN A 232 20.42 27.08 19.72
N GLU A 233 20.72 28.09 18.92
CA GLU A 233 20.24 29.47 19.14
C GLU A 233 18.72 29.58 19.19
N SER A 234 18.03 28.85 18.29
CA SER A 234 16.57 28.82 18.26
C SER A 234 15.99 28.10 19.48
N PHE A 235 16.66 27.05 19.92
CA PHE A 235 16.29 26.31 21.13
C PHE A 235 16.46 27.20 22.38
N ASP A 236 17.58 27.85 22.53
CA ASP A 236 17.87 28.75 23.67
C ASP A 236 16.89 29.93 23.71
N THR A 237 16.56 30.49 22.54
CA THR A 237 15.56 31.56 22.42
C THR A 237 14.17 31.09 22.88
N ALA A 238 13.76 29.88 22.48
CA ALA A 238 12.49 29.33 22.91
C ALA A 238 12.45 29.03 24.41
N LEU A 239 13.52 28.47 24.94
CA LEU A 239 13.67 28.19 26.37
C LEU A 239 13.61 29.47 27.21
N ASP A 240 14.32 30.55 26.80
CA ASP A 240 14.29 31.85 27.48
C ASP A 240 12.89 32.46 27.50
N LYS A 241 12.13 32.36 26.38
CA LYS A 241 10.72 32.80 26.33
C LYS A 241 9.82 32.00 27.26
N LEU A 242 9.99 30.66 27.30
CA LEU A 242 9.19 29.79 28.19
C LEU A 242 9.48 30.13 29.66
N ASN A 243 10.76 30.30 30.03
CA ASN A 243 11.18 30.63 31.42
C ASN A 243 10.68 32.00 31.88
N LYS A 244 10.50 32.95 30.98
CA LYS A 244 9.96 34.29 31.26
C LYS A 244 8.43 34.39 31.21
N SER A 245 7.76 33.32 30.77
CA SER A 245 6.31 33.34 30.65
C SER A 245 5.63 33.23 32.01
N GLU A 246 4.67 34.12 32.29
CA GLU A 246 3.91 34.10 33.55
C GLU A 246 2.64 33.25 33.47
N LYS A 247 2.07 33.13 32.28
CA LYS A 247 0.80 32.39 32.03
C LYS A 247 0.87 31.59 30.73
N PRO A 248 1.75 30.59 30.68
CA PRO A 248 1.86 29.75 29.46
C PRO A 248 0.60 28.91 29.27
N VAL A 249 0.24 28.68 28.02
CA VAL A 249 -0.85 27.76 27.60
C VAL A 249 -0.29 26.88 26.49
N ILE A 250 -0.52 25.58 26.59
CA ILE A 250 -0.10 24.61 25.60
C ILE A 250 -1.30 24.19 24.75
N VAL A 251 -1.21 24.36 23.41
CA VAL A 251 -2.21 23.89 22.46
C VAL A 251 -1.67 22.69 21.71
N VAL A 252 -2.32 21.55 21.89
CA VAL A 252 -1.90 20.24 21.33
C VAL A 252 -2.72 19.90 20.10
N GLY A 253 -2.04 19.72 18.97
CA GLY A 253 -2.63 19.24 17.73
C GLY A 253 -2.34 17.76 17.47
N HIS A 254 -2.92 17.22 16.41
CA HIS A 254 -2.74 15.81 16.00
C HIS A 254 -1.25 15.41 15.80
N GLY A 255 -0.40 16.35 15.40
CA GLY A 255 1.03 16.09 15.20
C GLY A 255 1.79 15.66 16.46
N ALA A 256 1.27 15.98 17.63
CA ALA A 256 1.89 15.68 18.93
C ALA A 256 1.66 14.24 19.43
N ARG A 257 0.79 13.45 18.76
CA ARG A 257 0.29 12.15 19.22
C ARG A 257 1.33 11.11 19.65
N PHE A 258 2.54 11.21 19.15
CA PHE A 258 3.64 10.29 19.50
C PHE A 258 4.60 10.86 20.56
N HIS A 259 4.32 12.06 21.09
CA HIS A 259 5.18 12.77 22.03
C HIS A 259 4.42 13.31 23.25
N MET A 260 3.25 12.73 23.55
CA MET A 260 2.36 13.24 24.60
C MET A 260 2.98 13.16 25.99
N GLU A 261 3.78 12.14 26.29
CA GLU A 261 4.46 12.03 27.60
C GLU A 261 5.37 13.24 27.87
N ALA A 262 6.21 13.62 26.89
CA ALA A 262 7.07 14.79 27.02
C ALA A 262 6.28 16.12 27.10
N ILE A 263 5.12 16.20 26.44
CA ILE A 263 4.25 17.38 26.48
C ILE A 263 3.57 17.50 27.83
N ILE A 264 3.11 16.39 28.41
CA ILE A 264 2.51 16.38 29.76
C ILE A 264 3.56 16.79 30.79
N GLU A 265 4.75 16.21 30.75
CA GLU A 265 5.87 16.60 31.62
C GLU A 265 6.20 18.11 31.51
N LEU A 266 6.22 18.65 30.29
CA LEU A 266 6.43 20.08 30.08
C LEU A 266 5.30 20.91 30.67
N ALA A 267 4.04 20.49 30.49
CA ALA A 267 2.87 21.18 31.03
C ALA A 267 2.91 21.24 32.55
N GLU A 268 3.25 20.13 33.21
CA GLU A 268 3.40 20.06 34.68
C GLU A 268 4.52 20.98 35.17
N ARG A 269 5.70 20.96 34.52
CA ARG A 269 6.84 21.83 34.87
C ARG A 269 6.53 23.33 34.75
N LEU A 270 5.73 23.71 33.75
CA LEU A 270 5.33 25.09 33.50
C LEU A 270 4.04 25.47 34.23
N ASN A 271 3.39 24.58 34.93
CA ASN A 271 2.05 24.73 35.47
C ASN A 271 1.08 25.31 34.41
N ALA A 272 1.15 24.78 33.20
CA ALA A 272 0.45 25.30 32.03
C ALA A 272 -0.78 24.45 31.70
N PRO A 273 -1.98 25.05 31.53
CA PRO A 273 -3.14 24.30 31.03
C PRO A 273 -2.90 23.82 29.61
N VAL A 274 -3.42 22.61 29.32
CA VAL A 274 -3.34 21.98 28.00
C VAL A 274 -4.70 22.03 27.32
N LEU A 275 -4.74 22.58 26.12
CA LEU A 275 -5.91 22.57 25.22
C LEU A 275 -5.63 21.67 24.03
N THR A 276 -6.63 20.97 23.55
CA THR A 276 -6.52 20.16 22.33
C THR A 276 -7.27 20.80 21.17
N THR A 277 -6.72 20.66 19.96
CA THR A 277 -7.48 20.94 18.73
C THR A 277 -8.51 19.82 18.51
N PHE A 278 -9.48 19.99 17.59
CA PHE A 278 -10.44 18.94 17.26
C PHE A 278 -9.78 17.60 16.91
N LYS A 279 -8.71 17.61 16.10
CA LYS A 279 -7.97 16.40 15.73
C LYS A 279 -7.01 15.92 16.83
N GLY A 280 -6.74 16.73 17.82
CA GLY A 280 -5.94 16.41 19.00
C GLY A 280 -6.76 15.81 20.15
N LYS A 281 -8.09 15.86 20.08
CA LYS A 281 -8.96 15.34 21.15
C LYS A 281 -8.70 13.84 21.38
N GLY A 282 -8.61 13.46 22.66
CA GLY A 282 -8.33 12.10 23.08
C GLY A 282 -6.85 11.75 23.20
N GLN A 283 -5.93 12.66 22.85
CA GLN A 283 -4.48 12.46 23.04
C GLN A 283 -4.03 12.65 24.49
N ILE A 284 -4.78 13.38 25.25
CA ILE A 284 -4.59 13.55 26.69
C ILE A 284 -5.91 13.19 27.39
N SER A 285 -5.81 12.53 28.54
CA SER A 285 -6.98 12.18 29.36
C SER A 285 -7.54 13.45 30.02
N ASP A 286 -8.88 13.57 30.03
CA ASP A 286 -9.55 14.62 30.80
C ASP A 286 -9.39 14.42 32.31
N PHE A 287 -8.87 13.27 32.74
CA PHE A 287 -8.59 12.92 34.14
C PHE A 287 -7.10 13.00 34.49
N THR A 288 -6.26 13.52 33.60
CA THR A 288 -4.86 13.82 33.90
C THR A 288 -4.84 15.13 34.71
N PRO A 289 -4.20 15.16 35.86
CA PRO A 289 -4.17 16.35 36.72
C PRO A 289 -3.52 17.54 36.05
#